data_92a3a6075034b68990f3f8e0cc90b01a
#
_entry.id   92a3a6075034b68990f3f8e0cc90b01a
#
_cell.length_a   1.000
_cell.length_b   1.000
_cell.length_c   1.000
_cell.angle_alpha   90.00
_cell.angle_beta   90.00
_cell.angle_gamma   90.00
#
_symmetry.space_group_name_H-M   'P 1'
#
loop_
_entity.id
_entity.type
_entity.pdbx_description
1 polymer ?
#
loop_
_entity_poly.entity_id
_entity_poly.type
_entity_poly.pdbx_seq_one_letter_code
_entity_poly.pdbx_strand_id
1 'polypeptide(L)'
;MKRRFMLCFSTCLLMMFAAVTVAETLPPGVMRINGTPAPALQLDNLDGDAYDLQATHGHWRFVHFWASWCGPCRKEMPGIGRMITALSDSELEVVLVNTAETEDEVFLFLGIVAPDLLPLMDIDGQVTEVWQPRGLPATYLVDPAGNIQYQALGGREWDRPVYLEFLRGLDTPASADK
;
A
#
# COMPACT_ATOMS: atom_id res chain seq x y z
N MET A 1 10.38 -66.05 45.73
CA MET A 1 10.68 -65.28 44.45
C MET A 1 9.59 -64.27 44.24
N LYS A 2 9.82 -63.00 44.63
CA LYS A 2 8.85 -61.88 44.46
C LYS A 2 9.38 -60.93 43.38
N ARG A 3 8.75 -60.92 42.18
CA ARG A 3 9.03 -59.98 41.10
C ARG A 3 8.34 -58.65 41.41
N ARG A 4 9.15 -57.59 41.64
CA ARG A 4 8.69 -56.20 41.72
C ARG A 4 8.49 -55.67 40.31
N PHE A 5 7.24 -55.35 39.93
CA PHE A 5 6.90 -54.59 38.72
C PHE A 5 7.11 -53.09 39.03
N MET A 6 8.06 -52.50 38.33
CA MET A 6 8.33 -51.08 38.43
C MET A 6 7.57 -50.35 37.27
N LEU A 7 6.46 -49.70 37.62
CA LEU A 7 5.71 -48.84 36.71
C LEU A 7 6.51 -47.53 36.51
N CYS A 8 7.08 -47.32 35.32
CA CYS A 8 7.54 -46.02 34.88
C CYS A 8 6.35 -45.15 34.46
N PHE A 9 5.99 -44.17 35.26
CA PHE A 9 5.09 -43.09 34.87
C PHE A 9 5.89 -42.06 34.07
N SER A 10 5.78 -42.10 32.73
CA SER A 10 6.30 -41.07 31.84
C SER A 10 5.27 -39.94 31.77
N THR A 11 5.48 -38.90 32.57
CA THR A 11 4.68 -37.66 32.48
C THR A 11 5.11 -36.87 31.25
N CYS A 12 4.34 -37.00 30.18
CA CYS A 12 4.46 -36.18 28.97
C CYS A 12 3.91 -34.78 29.28
N LEU A 13 4.79 -33.82 29.57
CA LEU A 13 4.43 -32.43 29.79
C LEU A 13 4.17 -31.78 28.42
N LEU A 14 2.90 -31.70 28.03
CA LEU A 14 2.45 -30.97 26.83
C LEU A 14 2.60 -29.47 27.09
N MET A 15 3.69 -28.86 26.60
CA MET A 15 3.81 -27.40 26.55
C MET A 15 2.82 -26.88 25.49
N MET A 16 1.67 -26.37 25.92
CA MET A 16 0.80 -25.55 25.07
C MET A 16 1.49 -24.22 24.80
N PHE A 17 2.11 -24.09 23.62
CA PHE A 17 2.48 -22.78 23.08
C PHE A 17 1.18 -22.03 22.74
N ALA A 18 0.80 -21.08 23.59
CA ALA A 18 -0.21 -20.11 23.24
C ALA A 18 0.37 -19.19 22.17
N ALA A 19 -0.06 -19.34 20.94
CA ALA A 19 0.22 -18.38 19.88
C ALA A 19 -0.42 -17.04 20.26
N VAL A 20 0.41 -16.07 20.65
CA VAL A 20 -0.02 -14.69 20.87
C VAL A 20 -0.25 -14.09 19.48
N THR A 21 -1.49 -14.08 19.02
CA THR A 21 -1.87 -13.31 17.84
C THR A 21 -1.74 -11.82 18.19
N VAL A 22 -0.65 -11.21 17.77
CA VAL A 22 -0.51 -9.74 17.80
C VAL A 22 -1.51 -9.20 16.79
N ALA A 23 -2.57 -8.56 17.28
CA ALA A 23 -3.49 -7.85 16.41
C ALA A 23 -2.70 -6.73 15.70
N GLU A 24 -2.64 -6.78 14.37
CA GLU A 24 -2.02 -5.75 13.56
C GLU A 24 -2.77 -4.43 13.78
N THR A 25 -2.11 -3.46 14.39
CA THR A 25 -2.69 -2.13 14.59
C THR A 25 -2.46 -1.29 13.34
N LEU A 26 -3.52 -1.07 12.57
CA LEU A 26 -3.45 -0.24 11.37
C LEU A 26 -3.22 1.24 11.71
N PRO A 27 -2.47 1.98 10.89
CA PRO A 27 -2.33 3.42 11.06
C PRO A 27 -3.68 4.15 10.94
N PRO A 28 -3.81 5.33 11.56
CA PRO A 28 -5.06 6.10 11.51
C PRO A 28 -5.56 6.32 10.08
N GLY A 29 -6.83 5.99 9.83
CA GLY A 29 -7.49 6.17 8.54
C GLY A 29 -7.09 5.17 7.44
N VAL A 30 -6.26 4.19 7.74
CA VAL A 30 -6.04 3.02 6.89
C VAL A 30 -7.03 1.94 7.32
N MET A 31 -7.73 1.36 6.37
CA MET A 31 -8.72 0.31 6.59
C MET A 31 -8.33 -0.94 5.81
N ARG A 32 -8.44 -2.11 6.45
CA ARG A 32 -8.34 -3.38 5.75
C ARG A 32 -9.61 -3.62 4.94
N ILE A 33 -9.45 -4.09 3.70
CA ILE A 33 -10.55 -4.56 2.85
C ILE A 33 -10.28 -5.99 2.43
N ASN A 34 -11.31 -6.70 1.98
CA ASN A 34 -11.28 -8.16 1.85
C ASN A 34 -10.64 -8.66 0.54
N GLY A 35 -9.46 -8.15 0.18
CA GLY A 35 -8.66 -8.73 -0.91
C GLY A 35 -9.40 -8.82 -2.25
N THR A 36 -10.07 -7.76 -2.70
CA THR A 36 -10.68 -7.72 -4.04
C THR A 36 -9.61 -7.53 -5.11
N PRO A 37 -9.68 -8.22 -6.27
CA PRO A 37 -8.78 -7.95 -7.38
C PRO A 37 -8.75 -6.46 -7.73
N ALA A 38 -7.57 -5.89 -7.89
CA ALA A 38 -7.42 -4.52 -8.35
C ALA A 38 -7.94 -4.40 -9.78
N PRO A 39 -8.76 -3.37 -10.08
CA PRO A 39 -9.17 -3.09 -11.44
C PRO A 39 -7.97 -2.84 -12.37
N ALA A 40 -8.18 -2.94 -13.67
CA ALA A 40 -7.14 -2.61 -14.63
C ALA A 40 -6.67 -1.16 -14.45
N LEU A 41 -5.34 -0.96 -14.58
CA LEU A 41 -4.72 0.34 -14.59
C LEU A 41 -3.60 0.31 -15.62
N GLN A 42 -3.86 0.92 -16.77
CA GLN A 42 -2.92 1.09 -17.87
C GLN A 42 -2.95 2.55 -18.30
N LEU A 43 -1.87 3.26 -18.05
CA LEU A 43 -1.74 4.71 -18.30
C LEU A 43 -0.29 5.03 -18.69
N ASP A 44 -0.09 6.14 -19.36
CA ASP A 44 1.23 6.70 -19.59
C ASP A 44 1.56 7.71 -18.47
N ASN A 45 2.84 7.85 -18.15
CA ASN A 45 3.33 8.90 -17.25
C ASN A 45 3.55 10.23 -18.02
N LEU A 46 3.95 11.30 -17.31
CA LEU A 46 4.26 12.60 -17.92
C LEU A 46 5.41 12.57 -18.94
N ASP A 47 6.27 11.57 -18.90
CA ASP A 47 7.38 11.39 -19.85
C ASP A 47 6.96 10.52 -21.06
N GLY A 48 5.72 10.00 -21.07
CA GLY A 48 5.16 9.15 -22.12
C GLY A 48 5.52 7.67 -22.00
N ASP A 49 6.07 7.24 -20.84
CA ASP A 49 6.34 5.82 -20.60
C ASP A 49 5.06 5.11 -20.15
N ALA A 50 4.75 3.99 -20.80
CA ALA A 50 3.58 3.19 -20.48
C ALA A 50 3.75 2.41 -19.18
N TYR A 51 2.72 2.39 -18.34
CA TYR A 51 2.61 1.62 -17.12
C TYR A 51 1.41 0.68 -17.17
N ASP A 52 1.60 -0.57 -16.70
CA ASP A 52 0.54 -1.57 -16.56
C ASP A 52 0.65 -2.25 -15.20
N LEU A 53 -0.30 -1.97 -14.30
CA LEU A 53 -0.33 -2.55 -12.95
C LEU A 53 -0.39 -4.08 -12.97
N GLN A 54 -1.06 -4.68 -13.96
CA GLN A 54 -1.20 -6.12 -14.07
C GLN A 54 0.10 -6.81 -14.55
N ALA A 55 0.99 -6.07 -15.18
CA ALA A 55 2.30 -6.56 -15.61
C ALA A 55 3.35 -6.53 -14.48
N THR A 56 3.13 -5.73 -13.42
CA THR A 56 4.07 -5.52 -12.30
C THR A 56 3.70 -6.34 -11.06
N HIS A 57 3.62 -7.67 -11.19
CA HIS A 57 3.38 -8.54 -10.03
C HIS A 57 4.66 -8.75 -9.20
N GLY A 58 4.47 -9.18 -7.95
CA GLY A 58 5.56 -9.58 -7.06
C GLY A 58 5.92 -8.57 -5.98
N HIS A 59 5.45 -7.32 -6.09
CA HIS A 59 5.68 -6.26 -5.12
C HIS A 59 4.37 -5.69 -4.59
N TRP A 60 4.41 -5.05 -3.43
CA TRP A 60 3.32 -4.21 -2.97
C TRP A 60 3.28 -2.92 -3.77
N ARG A 61 2.07 -2.42 -4.11
CA ARG A 61 1.86 -1.15 -4.81
C ARG A 61 1.01 -0.22 -3.97
N PHE A 62 1.51 1.01 -3.81
CA PHE A 62 0.81 2.13 -3.22
C PHE A 62 0.17 2.93 -4.35
N VAL A 63 -1.09 2.59 -4.72
CA VAL A 63 -1.84 3.26 -5.80
C VAL A 63 -2.60 4.44 -5.22
N HIS A 64 -2.29 5.65 -5.68
CA HIS A 64 -2.78 6.89 -5.08
C HIS A 64 -3.42 7.81 -6.13
N PHE A 65 -4.73 8.00 -6.01
CA PHE A 65 -5.52 8.89 -6.88
C PHE A 65 -5.57 10.29 -6.30
N TRP A 66 -5.24 11.28 -7.12
CA TRP A 66 -5.15 12.69 -6.72
C TRP A 66 -5.43 13.64 -7.86
N ALA A 67 -5.59 14.94 -7.55
CA ALA A 67 -5.68 16.01 -8.54
C ALA A 67 -5.09 17.31 -7.99
N SER A 68 -4.62 18.20 -8.87
CA SER A 68 -4.04 19.49 -8.46
C SER A 68 -5.10 20.46 -7.91
N TRP A 69 -6.34 20.37 -8.33
CA TRP A 69 -7.47 21.15 -7.81
C TRP A 69 -7.99 20.64 -6.45
N CYS A 70 -7.61 19.45 -6.04
CA CYS A 70 -8.04 18.85 -4.76
C CYS A 70 -7.24 19.43 -3.59
N GLY A 71 -7.87 20.21 -2.74
CA GLY A 71 -7.19 20.89 -1.62
C GLY A 71 -6.43 19.98 -0.67
N PRO A 72 -6.99 18.85 -0.17
CA PRO A 72 -6.25 17.88 0.63
C PRO A 72 -5.08 17.23 -0.13
N CYS A 73 -5.25 16.91 -1.44
CA CYS A 73 -4.19 16.35 -2.26
C CYS A 73 -2.97 17.28 -2.34
N ARG A 74 -3.22 18.56 -2.62
CA ARG A 74 -2.16 19.59 -2.67
C ARG A 74 -1.31 19.64 -1.40
N LYS A 75 -1.94 19.43 -0.24
CA LYS A 75 -1.26 19.48 1.07
C LYS A 75 -0.38 18.27 1.32
N GLU A 76 -0.76 17.10 0.81
CA GLU A 76 -0.03 15.86 1.08
C GLU A 76 1.11 15.57 0.08
N MET A 77 1.07 16.12 -1.17
CA MET A 77 2.06 15.82 -2.21
C MET A 77 3.53 16.00 -1.76
N PRO A 78 3.93 17.07 -1.04
CA PRO A 78 5.28 17.17 -0.51
C PRO A 78 5.64 16.06 0.49
N GLY A 79 4.66 15.58 1.27
CA GLY A 79 4.81 14.46 2.19
C GLY A 79 4.98 13.13 1.46
N ILE A 80 4.28 12.94 0.34
CA ILE A 80 4.44 11.77 -0.53
C ILE A 80 5.87 11.73 -1.11
N GLY A 81 6.40 12.85 -1.57
CA GLY A 81 7.80 12.92 -2.03
C GLY A 81 8.80 12.51 -0.93
N ARG A 82 8.60 12.98 0.31
CA ARG A 82 9.45 12.56 1.45
C ARG A 82 9.24 11.09 1.82
N MET A 83 8.03 10.57 1.73
CA MET A 83 7.73 9.15 1.93
C MET A 83 8.49 8.29 0.92
N ILE A 84 8.45 8.62 -0.37
CA ILE A 84 9.18 7.91 -1.43
C ILE A 84 10.68 7.88 -1.12
N THR A 85 11.25 9.03 -0.76
CA THR A 85 12.66 9.12 -0.37
C THR A 85 12.98 8.26 0.87
N ALA A 86 12.10 8.29 1.88
CA ALA A 86 12.28 7.51 3.10
C ALA A 86 12.13 6.01 2.90
N LEU A 87 11.40 5.57 1.86
CA LEU A 87 11.16 4.16 1.51
C LEU A 87 12.00 3.69 0.32
N SER A 88 13.06 4.41 -0.04
CA SER A 88 13.92 4.09 -1.19
C SER A 88 14.66 2.75 -1.06
N ASP A 89 14.71 2.18 0.14
CA ASP A 89 15.28 0.88 0.47
C ASP A 89 14.23 -0.26 0.51
N SER A 90 12.93 0.04 0.31
CA SER A 90 11.84 -0.94 0.25
C SER A 90 11.52 -1.31 -1.19
N GLU A 91 10.83 -2.45 -1.36
CA GLU A 91 10.33 -2.89 -2.67
C GLU A 91 8.91 -2.36 -2.97
N LEU A 92 8.38 -1.46 -2.12
CA LEU A 92 7.08 -0.85 -2.33
C LEU A 92 7.09 0.06 -3.56
N GLU A 93 6.32 -0.30 -4.56
CA GLU A 93 6.13 0.54 -5.75
C GLU A 93 5.09 1.63 -5.47
N VAL A 94 5.43 2.90 -5.74
CA VAL A 94 4.52 4.03 -5.57
C VAL A 94 3.97 4.46 -6.93
N VAL A 95 2.66 4.31 -7.10
CA VAL A 95 1.91 4.59 -8.33
C VAL A 95 1.00 5.79 -8.08
N LEU A 96 1.36 6.95 -8.60
CA LEU A 96 0.58 8.18 -8.45
C LEU A 96 -0.29 8.36 -9.69
N VAL A 97 -1.61 8.38 -9.53
CA VAL A 97 -2.57 8.55 -10.64
C VAL A 97 -3.20 9.93 -10.55
N ASN A 98 -2.88 10.80 -11.50
CA ASN A 98 -3.56 12.08 -11.63
C ASN A 98 -4.89 11.89 -12.37
N THR A 99 -5.95 12.49 -11.85
CA THR A 99 -7.33 12.27 -12.28
C THR A 99 -7.87 13.46 -13.04
N ALA A 100 -8.21 13.27 -14.32
CA ALA A 100 -8.97 14.20 -15.17
C ALA A 100 -8.40 15.62 -15.26
N GLU A 101 -7.08 15.70 -15.47
CA GLU A 101 -6.36 16.96 -15.71
C GLU A 101 -5.44 16.81 -16.93
N THR A 102 -5.06 17.92 -17.53
CA THR A 102 -4.08 17.97 -18.60
C THR A 102 -2.65 17.84 -18.06
N GLU A 103 -1.73 17.37 -18.89
CA GLU A 103 -0.30 17.29 -18.56
C GLU A 103 0.28 18.64 -18.14
N ASP A 104 -0.10 19.73 -18.81
CA ASP A 104 0.36 21.09 -18.49
C ASP A 104 -0.05 21.52 -17.08
N GLU A 105 -1.30 21.27 -16.67
CA GLU A 105 -1.80 21.60 -15.33
C GLU A 105 -1.01 20.85 -14.25
N VAL A 106 -0.79 19.56 -14.47
CA VAL A 106 -0.05 18.69 -13.54
C VAL A 106 1.42 19.06 -13.48
N PHE A 107 2.05 19.28 -14.62
CA PHE A 107 3.44 19.70 -14.72
C PHE A 107 3.70 21.04 -13.99
N LEU A 108 2.85 22.04 -14.21
CA LEU A 108 2.96 23.35 -13.54
C LEU A 108 2.78 23.22 -12.02
N PHE A 109 1.84 22.39 -11.57
CA PHE A 109 1.61 22.18 -10.15
C PHE A 109 2.78 21.45 -9.47
N LEU A 110 3.20 20.30 -10.02
CA LEU A 110 4.29 19.50 -9.44
C LEU A 110 5.63 20.23 -9.47
N GLY A 111 5.92 20.99 -10.53
CA GLY A 111 7.12 21.79 -10.62
C GLY A 111 7.32 22.78 -9.45
N ILE A 112 6.23 23.15 -8.76
CA ILE A 112 6.28 24.03 -7.59
C ILE A 112 6.35 23.24 -6.27
N VAL A 113 5.60 22.13 -6.15
CA VAL A 113 5.34 21.51 -4.84
C VAL A 113 6.08 20.19 -4.63
N ALA A 114 6.40 19.46 -5.70
CA ALA A 114 7.03 18.14 -5.65
C ALA A 114 7.63 17.76 -7.03
N PRO A 115 8.68 18.45 -7.50
CA PRO A 115 9.18 18.34 -8.87
C PRO A 115 9.76 16.96 -9.22
N ASP A 116 10.07 16.14 -8.23
CA ASP A 116 10.63 14.80 -8.43
C ASP A 116 9.53 13.72 -8.59
N LEU A 117 8.25 14.08 -8.49
CA LEU A 117 7.17 13.12 -8.65
C LEU A 117 6.77 12.98 -10.13
N LEU A 118 6.65 11.73 -10.57
CA LEU A 118 6.26 11.37 -11.93
C LEU A 118 4.92 10.60 -11.90
N PRO A 119 3.77 11.27 -12.05
CA PRO A 119 2.47 10.62 -12.02
C PRO A 119 2.10 9.99 -13.36
N LEU A 120 1.21 9.01 -13.29
CA LEU A 120 0.44 8.49 -14.42
C LEU A 120 -0.73 9.44 -14.72
N MET A 121 -1.05 9.60 -15.99
CA MET A 121 -2.02 10.58 -16.46
C MET A 121 -3.34 9.92 -16.89
N ASP A 122 -4.35 9.94 -16.01
CA ASP A 122 -5.72 9.52 -16.33
C ASP A 122 -6.53 10.74 -16.85
N ILE A 123 -6.13 11.25 -18.05
CA ILE A 123 -6.61 12.52 -18.60
C ILE A 123 -8.14 12.53 -18.78
N ASP A 124 -8.71 11.41 -19.20
CA ASP A 124 -10.16 11.27 -19.43
C ASP A 124 -10.92 10.74 -18.20
N GLY A 125 -10.22 10.40 -17.10
CA GLY A 125 -10.79 9.93 -15.85
C GLY A 125 -11.33 8.51 -15.89
N GLN A 126 -11.11 7.74 -16.97
CA GLN A 126 -11.71 6.40 -17.15
C GLN A 126 -11.14 5.38 -16.13
N VAL A 127 -9.85 5.41 -15.85
CA VAL A 127 -9.24 4.53 -14.84
C VAL A 127 -9.79 4.88 -13.46
N THR A 128 -9.88 6.15 -13.12
CA THR A 128 -10.48 6.62 -11.86
C THR A 128 -11.95 6.18 -11.77
N GLU A 129 -12.73 6.25 -12.85
CA GLU A 129 -14.12 5.78 -12.87
C GLU A 129 -14.23 4.28 -12.56
N VAL A 130 -13.34 3.45 -13.11
CA VAL A 130 -13.31 1.99 -12.85
C VAL A 130 -12.88 1.68 -11.42
N TRP A 131 -11.92 2.40 -10.85
CA TRP A 131 -11.47 2.24 -9.47
C TRP A 131 -12.45 2.78 -8.42
N GLN A 132 -13.37 3.66 -8.82
CA GLN A 132 -14.46 4.23 -8.02
C GLN A 132 -14.01 4.78 -6.65
N PRO A 133 -13.00 5.64 -6.57
CA PRO A 133 -12.66 6.28 -5.31
C PRO A 133 -13.85 7.13 -4.83
N ARG A 134 -14.20 7.02 -3.55
CA ARG A 134 -15.32 7.79 -2.97
C ARG A 134 -15.02 9.29 -2.84
N GLY A 135 -13.84 9.72 -3.25
CA GLY A 135 -13.34 11.10 -3.22
C GLY A 135 -11.82 11.09 -3.32
N LEU A 136 -11.23 12.27 -3.51
CA LEU A 136 -9.79 12.47 -3.58
C LEU A 136 -9.28 13.17 -2.32
N PRO A 137 -8.05 12.81 -1.88
CA PRO A 137 -7.22 11.73 -2.39
C PRO A 137 -7.73 10.37 -1.89
N ALA A 138 -7.44 9.31 -2.66
CA ALA A 138 -7.72 7.93 -2.28
C ALA A 138 -6.48 7.07 -2.52
N THR A 139 -6.13 6.26 -1.53
CA THR A 139 -4.99 5.34 -1.62
C THR A 139 -5.47 3.91 -1.50
N TYR A 140 -4.94 3.05 -2.33
CA TYR A 140 -5.15 1.61 -2.29
C TYR A 140 -3.79 0.90 -2.18
N LEU A 141 -3.67 -0.05 -1.26
CA LEU A 141 -2.49 -0.91 -1.19
C LEU A 141 -2.84 -2.25 -1.83
N VAL A 142 -2.17 -2.51 -2.95
CA VAL A 142 -2.34 -3.72 -3.75
C VAL A 142 -1.21 -4.68 -3.42
N ASP A 143 -1.56 -5.90 -3.05
CA ASP A 143 -0.60 -6.94 -2.69
C ASP A 143 0.16 -7.48 -3.92
N PRO A 144 1.23 -8.28 -3.71
CA PRO A 144 1.99 -8.89 -4.81
C PRO A 144 1.17 -9.78 -5.75
N ALA A 145 0.00 -10.28 -5.31
CA ALA A 145 -0.91 -11.09 -6.12
C ALA A 145 -1.93 -10.26 -6.91
N GLY A 146 -1.92 -8.92 -6.76
CA GLY A 146 -2.82 -8.02 -7.48
C GLY A 146 -4.16 -7.76 -6.78
N ASN A 147 -4.28 -8.02 -5.48
CA ASN A 147 -5.50 -7.76 -4.73
C ASN A 147 -5.36 -6.52 -3.84
N ILE A 148 -6.41 -5.71 -3.76
CA ILE A 148 -6.45 -4.57 -2.85
C ILE A 148 -6.67 -5.10 -1.43
N GLN A 149 -5.71 -4.89 -0.54
CA GLN A 149 -5.77 -5.31 0.86
C GLN A 149 -6.14 -4.17 1.81
N TYR A 150 -5.72 -2.94 1.49
CA TYR A 150 -5.99 -1.77 2.32
C TYR A 150 -6.45 -0.60 1.47
N GLN A 151 -7.24 0.27 2.10
CA GLN A 151 -7.70 1.52 1.54
C GLN A 151 -7.54 2.65 2.56
N ALA A 152 -7.23 3.84 2.06
CA ALA A 152 -7.23 5.05 2.83
C ALA A 152 -7.88 6.19 2.05
N LEU A 153 -8.84 6.89 2.67
CA LEU A 153 -9.55 8.02 2.07
C LEU A 153 -9.19 9.33 2.74
N GLY A 154 -9.04 10.38 1.95
CA GLY A 154 -8.65 11.71 2.41
C GLY A 154 -7.15 11.87 2.65
N GLY A 155 -6.69 13.13 2.65
CA GLY A 155 -5.28 13.50 2.76
C GLY A 155 -4.68 13.18 4.13
N ARG A 156 -3.40 12.80 4.13
CA ARG A 156 -2.62 12.51 5.33
C ARG A 156 -1.14 12.76 5.13
N GLU A 157 -0.42 12.83 6.24
CA GLU A 157 1.05 13.00 6.23
C GLU A 157 1.70 11.61 6.13
N TRP A 158 1.84 11.08 4.90
CA TRP A 158 2.36 9.74 4.63
C TRP A 158 3.82 9.55 5.08
N ASP A 159 4.57 10.64 5.27
CA ASP A 159 5.95 10.66 5.77
C ASP A 159 6.06 10.56 7.31
N ARG A 160 4.94 10.45 8.05
CA ARG A 160 5.00 10.22 9.50
C ARG A 160 5.45 8.78 9.83
N PRO A 161 6.22 8.59 10.94
CA PRO A 161 6.75 7.29 11.31
C PRO A 161 5.72 6.16 11.32
N VAL A 162 4.50 6.41 11.80
CA VAL A 162 3.43 5.40 11.88
C VAL A 162 3.03 4.84 10.51
N TYR A 163 3.05 5.65 9.47
CA TYR A 163 2.77 5.18 8.10
C TYR A 163 4.00 4.54 7.46
N LEU A 164 5.19 5.12 7.67
CA LEU A 164 6.44 4.55 7.14
C LEU A 164 6.72 3.16 7.71
N GLU A 165 6.51 2.95 9.00
CA GLU A 165 6.66 1.64 9.65
C GLU A 165 5.66 0.63 9.08
N PHE A 166 4.41 1.02 8.91
CA PHE A 166 3.38 0.19 8.32
C PHE A 166 3.72 -0.20 6.87
N LEU A 167 4.11 0.78 6.03
CA LEU A 167 4.43 0.55 4.62
C LEU A 167 5.67 -0.35 4.46
N ARG A 168 6.72 -0.17 5.28
CA ARG A 168 7.87 -1.09 5.32
C ARG A 168 7.49 -2.49 5.77
N GLY A 169 6.54 -2.60 6.68
CA GLY A 169 6.04 -3.88 7.17
C GLY A 169 5.34 -4.72 6.11
N LEU A 170 4.86 -4.10 5.02
CA LEU A 170 4.20 -4.81 3.91
C LEU A 170 5.18 -5.72 3.16
N ASP A 171 6.44 -5.31 3.01
CA ASP A 171 7.48 -6.09 2.31
C ASP A 171 7.95 -7.31 3.13
N THR A 172 7.65 -7.34 4.42
CA THR A 172 7.99 -8.49 5.27
C THR A 172 6.99 -9.61 4.98
N PRO A 173 7.40 -10.77 4.45
CA PRO A 173 6.47 -11.88 4.24
C PRO A 173 5.82 -12.21 5.58
N ALA A 174 4.47 -12.20 5.62
CA ALA A 174 3.75 -12.71 6.77
C ALA A 174 4.36 -14.09 7.07
N SER A 175 4.89 -14.25 8.28
CA SER A 175 5.48 -15.52 8.70
C SER A 175 4.47 -16.61 8.37
N ALA A 176 4.81 -17.45 7.38
CA ALA A 176 3.98 -18.57 6.98
C ALA A 176 3.87 -19.50 8.20
N ASP A 177 2.79 -19.36 8.95
CA ASP A 177 2.39 -20.38 9.92
C ASP A 177 2.11 -21.66 9.14
N LYS A 178 3.10 -22.58 9.23
CA LYS A 178 2.92 -23.97 8.85
C LYS A 178 2.29 -24.73 10.00
#